data_1a89b7ecde7a2834a1da5db212e86d56
#
_entry.id   1a89b7ecde7a2834a1da5db212e86d56
#
_cell.length_a   1.000
_cell.length_b   1.000
_cell.length_c   1.000
_cell.angle_alpha   90.00
_cell.angle_beta   90.00
_cell.angle_gamma   90.00
#
_symmetry.space_group_name_H-M   'P 1'
#
loop_
_entity.id
_entity.type
_entity.pdbx_description
1 polymer ?
#
loop_
_entity_poly.entity_id
_entity_poly.type
_entity_poly.pdbx_seq_one_letter_code
_entity_poly.pdbx_strand_id
1 'polypeptide(L)'
;MAPRYLPRPWIGPLPERWPEERIPIWYAWWRLHDIQDGTCATCSAPAYAIDHDHHTGLVRGLLCVSCNKREGTCRRRAQEGTHPGRPCFQAYWDDPPAAPLRWMHGKSSLSAA
;
A
#
# COMPACT_ATOMS: atom_id res chain seq x y z
N MET A 1 -8.18 11.25 -3.66
CA MET A 1 -7.56 12.49 -3.16
C MET A 1 -6.44 12.15 -2.18
N ALA A 2 -5.28 12.77 -2.35
CA ALA A 2 -4.15 12.51 -1.47
C ALA A 2 -4.42 13.02 -0.05
N PRO A 3 -3.94 12.32 0.99
CA PRO A 3 -3.98 12.85 2.35
C PRO A 3 -3.20 14.17 2.42
N ARG A 4 -3.70 15.11 3.20
CA ARG A 4 -3.09 16.44 3.31
C ARG A 4 -1.66 16.41 3.84
N TYR A 5 -1.33 15.44 4.66
CA TYR A 5 0.00 15.31 5.25
C TYR A 5 1.01 14.65 4.31
N LEU A 6 0.60 14.34 3.08
CA LEU A 6 1.49 13.77 2.07
C LEU A 6 1.53 14.66 0.83
N PRO A 7 2.14 15.84 0.93
CA PRO A 7 2.27 16.72 -0.22
C PRO A 7 3.16 16.10 -1.29
N ARG A 8 2.96 16.52 -2.53
CA ARG A 8 3.85 16.14 -3.63
C ARG A 8 4.84 17.27 -3.89
N PRO A 9 6.00 17.28 -3.19
CA PRO A 9 6.99 18.35 -3.39
C PRO A 9 7.78 18.20 -4.69
N TRP A 10 7.48 17.18 -5.47
CA TRP A 10 8.19 16.86 -6.70
C TRP A 10 7.36 17.24 -7.91
N ILE A 11 7.96 17.98 -8.86
CA ILE A 11 7.30 18.36 -10.10
C ILE A 11 7.74 17.39 -11.20
N GLY A 12 6.75 16.81 -11.92
CA GLY A 12 7.02 15.89 -13.00
C GLY A 12 7.04 14.43 -12.55
N PRO A 13 7.53 13.50 -13.41
CA PRO A 13 7.57 12.08 -13.08
C PRO A 13 8.49 11.81 -11.91
N LEU A 14 8.03 10.95 -10.99
CA LEU A 14 8.87 10.53 -9.88
C LEU A 14 9.97 9.59 -10.36
N PRO A 15 11.16 9.60 -9.74
CA PRO A 15 12.19 8.63 -10.07
C PRO A 15 11.67 7.22 -9.78
N GLU A 16 12.09 6.28 -10.63
CA GLU A 16 11.69 4.89 -10.49
C GLU A 16 12.17 4.28 -9.19
N ARG A 17 13.35 4.71 -8.75
CA ARG A 17 13.95 4.29 -7.49
C ARG A 17 14.34 5.49 -6.66
N TRP A 18 14.14 5.39 -5.35
CA TRP A 18 14.65 6.38 -4.44
C TRP A 18 16.14 6.12 -4.21
N PRO A 19 17.00 7.16 -4.30
CA PRO A 19 18.46 6.95 -4.26
C PRO A 19 19.02 6.60 -2.89
N GLU A 20 18.25 6.80 -1.83
CA GLU A 20 18.70 6.54 -0.48
C GLU A 20 18.01 5.32 0.11
N GLU A 21 18.65 4.72 1.12
CA GLU A 21 18.10 3.54 1.78
C GLU A 21 16.76 3.82 2.46
N ARG A 22 16.66 4.97 3.12
CA ARG A 22 15.39 5.37 3.76
C ARG A 22 14.51 6.11 2.77
N ILE A 23 13.33 5.58 2.58
CA ILE A 23 12.40 6.09 1.58
C ILE A 23 11.38 7.00 2.25
N PRO A 24 11.28 8.27 1.85
CA PRO A 24 10.25 9.15 2.41
C PRO A 24 8.87 8.62 2.13
N ILE A 25 7.99 8.71 3.13
CA ILE A 25 6.64 8.20 2.98
C ILE A 25 5.87 8.91 1.86
N TRP A 26 6.11 10.20 1.63
CA TRP A 26 5.46 10.93 0.56
C TRP A 26 5.84 10.38 -0.81
N TYR A 27 7.11 10.01 -1.00
CA TYR A 27 7.57 9.42 -2.26
C TYR A 27 6.92 8.03 -2.45
N ALA A 28 6.93 7.20 -1.41
CA ALA A 28 6.32 5.88 -1.48
C ALA A 28 4.83 5.98 -1.84
N TRP A 29 4.11 6.90 -1.19
CA TRP A 29 2.69 7.11 -1.44
C TRP A 29 2.43 7.55 -2.89
N TRP A 30 3.13 8.59 -3.34
CA TRP A 30 2.92 9.11 -4.69
C TRP A 30 3.41 8.15 -5.77
N ARG A 31 4.47 7.39 -5.50
CA ARG A 31 4.94 6.38 -6.44
C ARG A 31 3.91 5.27 -6.63
N LEU A 32 3.31 4.80 -5.54
CA LEU A 32 2.23 3.81 -5.61
C LEU A 32 0.98 4.40 -6.26
N HIS A 33 0.66 5.65 -5.97
CA HIS A 33 -0.45 6.34 -6.60
C HIS A 33 -0.28 6.35 -8.13
N ASP A 34 0.93 6.64 -8.60
CA ASP A 34 1.21 6.62 -10.04
C ASP A 34 1.10 5.20 -10.62
N ILE A 35 1.63 4.20 -9.91
CA ILE A 35 1.54 2.78 -10.34
C ILE A 35 0.08 2.32 -10.44
N GLN A 36 -0.76 2.77 -9.53
CA GLN A 36 -2.16 2.36 -9.45
C GLN A 36 -3.12 3.31 -10.15
N ASP A 37 -2.62 4.29 -10.87
CA ASP A 37 -3.43 5.32 -11.55
C ASP A 37 -4.41 6.01 -10.61
N GLY A 38 -3.98 6.26 -9.38
CA GLY A 38 -4.75 6.99 -8.40
C GLY A 38 -5.89 6.21 -7.75
N THR A 39 -6.05 4.93 -8.08
CA THR A 39 -7.16 4.12 -7.56
C THR A 39 -6.68 3.07 -6.56
N CYS A 40 -7.60 2.65 -5.70
CA CYS A 40 -7.39 1.54 -4.77
C CYS A 40 -6.91 0.29 -5.52
N ALA A 41 -6.04 -0.49 -4.89
CA ALA A 41 -5.52 -1.71 -5.51
C ALA A 41 -6.58 -2.78 -5.72
N THR A 42 -7.73 -2.69 -5.03
CA THR A 42 -8.76 -3.72 -5.05
C THR A 42 -10.13 -3.23 -5.50
N CYS A 43 -10.27 -1.94 -5.80
CA CYS A 43 -11.53 -1.40 -6.32
C CYS A 43 -11.25 -0.09 -7.08
N SER A 44 -12.31 0.57 -7.55
CA SER A 44 -12.18 1.80 -8.36
C SER A 44 -12.20 3.08 -7.54
N ALA A 45 -12.30 2.99 -6.22
CA ALA A 45 -12.30 4.17 -5.36
C ALA A 45 -10.90 4.81 -5.29
N PRO A 46 -10.81 6.09 -4.91
CA PRO A 46 -9.49 6.73 -4.78
C PRO A 46 -8.58 6.03 -3.77
N ALA A 47 -7.32 5.88 -4.14
CA ALA A 47 -6.30 5.34 -3.24
C ALA A 47 -6.10 6.26 -2.03
N TYR A 48 -5.82 5.68 -0.86
CA TYR A 48 -5.66 6.47 0.35
C TYR A 48 -4.57 5.93 1.28
N ALA A 49 -4.72 4.73 1.82
CA ALA A 49 -3.84 4.20 2.86
C ALA A 49 -2.76 3.28 2.31
N ILE A 50 -1.54 3.42 2.83
CA ILE A 50 -0.47 2.47 2.52
C ILE A 50 -0.74 1.20 3.32
N ASP A 51 -0.86 0.09 2.62
CA ASP A 51 -1.09 -1.21 3.21
C ASP A 51 0.18 -2.06 3.19
N HIS A 52 0.38 -2.87 4.23
CA HIS A 52 1.55 -3.73 4.33
C HIS A 52 1.18 -5.10 4.90
N ASP A 53 2.01 -6.09 4.60
CA ASP A 53 1.87 -7.43 5.15
C ASP A 53 2.29 -7.42 6.61
N HIS A 54 1.42 -7.88 7.49
CA HIS A 54 1.67 -7.85 8.94
C HIS A 54 2.69 -8.90 9.41
N HIS A 55 2.98 -9.90 8.59
CA HIS A 55 3.99 -10.89 8.91
C HIS A 55 5.37 -10.49 8.43
N THR A 56 5.47 -10.02 7.19
CA THR A 56 6.76 -9.71 6.58
C THR A 56 7.13 -8.23 6.71
N GLY A 57 6.15 -7.36 6.88
CA GLY A 57 6.35 -5.91 6.85
C GLY A 57 6.43 -5.33 5.45
N LEU A 58 6.33 -6.14 4.42
CA LEU A 58 6.44 -5.65 3.04
C LEU A 58 5.22 -4.81 2.67
N VAL A 59 5.48 -3.65 2.07
CA VAL A 59 4.43 -2.79 1.54
C VAL A 59 3.75 -3.49 0.38
N ARG A 60 2.41 -3.51 0.39
CA ARG A 60 1.62 -4.17 -0.65
C ARG A 60 1.06 -3.20 -1.69
N GLY A 61 0.59 -2.04 -1.25
CA GLY A 61 0.00 -1.06 -2.15
C GLY A 61 -0.84 -0.05 -1.40
N LEU A 62 -1.65 0.71 -2.14
CA LEU A 62 -2.59 1.66 -1.57
C LEU A 62 -4.00 1.11 -1.64
N LEU A 63 -4.73 1.24 -0.54
CA LEU A 63 -6.14 0.87 -0.45
C LEU A 63 -6.97 2.11 -0.14
N CYS A 64 -8.22 2.13 -0.63
CA CYS A 64 -9.15 3.17 -0.22
C CYS A 64 -9.54 2.96 1.26
N VAL A 65 -10.18 3.95 1.85
CA VAL A 65 -10.57 3.90 3.28
C VAL A 65 -11.40 2.65 3.57
N SER A 66 -12.39 2.38 2.73
CA SER A 66 -13.30 1.24 2.91
C SER A 66 -12.57 -0.10 2.79
N CYS A 67 -11.77 -0.29 1.74
CA CYS A 67 -11.05 -1.54 1.54
C CYS A 67 -9.99 -1.76 2.59
N ASN A 68 -9.37 -0.70 3.10
CA ASN A 68 -8.39 -0.82 4.18
C ASN A 68 -9.02 -1.44 5.44
N LYS A 69 -10.23 -1.02 5.79
CA LYS A 69 -10.97 -1.60 6.91
C LYS A 69 -11.39 -3.04 6.63
N ARG A 70 -11.90 -3.30 5.45
CA ARG A 70 -12.38 -4.63 5.05
C ARG A 70 -11.23 -5.63 4.98
N GLU A 71 -10.07 -5.19 4.55
CA GLU A 71 -8.88 -6.06 4.51
C GLU A 71 -8.53 -6.55 5.91
N GLY A 72 -8.53 -5.68 6.90
CA GLY A 72 -8.25 -6.06 8.28
C GLY A 72 -9.23 -7.11 8.81
N THR A 73 -10.51 -6.94 8.52
CA THR A 73 -11.54 -7.91 8.93
C THR A 73 -11.37 -9.24 8.21
N CYS A 74 -11.16 -9.20 6.90
CA CYS A 74 -10.96 -10.40 6.07
C CYS A 74 -9.73 -11.19 6.54
N ARG A 75 -8.64 -10.50 6.81
CA ARG A 75 -7.40 -11.11 7.28
C ARG A 75 -7.60 -11.83 8.62
N ARG A 76 -8.26 -11.16 9.57
CA ARG A 76 -8.54 -11.80 10.88
C ARG A 76 -9.37 -13.06 10.72
N ARG A 77 -10.44 -13.00 9.92
CA ARG A 77 -11.29 -14.15 9.68
C ARG A 77 -10.54 -15.30 9.02
N ALA A 78 -9.68 -14.97 8.06
CA ALA A 78 -8.84 -15.98 7.42
C ALA A 78 -7.89 -16.64 8.41
N GLN A 79 -7.26 -15.87 9.28
CA GLN A 79 -6.35 -16.37 10.29
C GLN A 79 -7.07 -17.22 11.34
N GLU A 80 -8.31 -16.86 11.68
CA GLU A 80 -9.12 -17.59 12.66
C GLU A 80 -9.84 -18.79 12.05
N GLY A 81 -9.77 -18.96 10.73
CA GLY A 81 -10.48 -20.04 10.04
C GLY A 81 -11.98 -19.84 9.95
N THR A 82 -12.45 -18.60 10.11
CA THR A 82 -13.89 -18.31 10.10
C THR A 82 -14.36 -17.64 8.79
N HIS A 83 -13.43 -17.37 7.87
CA HIS A 83 -13.79 -16.76 6.60
C HIS A 83 -14.51 -17.76 5.70
N PRO A 84 -15.71 -17.44 5.18
CA PRO A 84 -16.40 -18.34 4.28
C PRO A 84 -15.70 -18.35 2.91
N GLY A 85 -15.25 -19.53 2.48
CA GLY A 85 -14.58 -19.69 1.19
C GLY A 85 -13.23 -19.02 1.12
N ARG A 86 -12.78 -18.72 -0.11
CA ARG A 86 -11.50 -18.05 -0.33
C ARG A 86 -11.57 -16.60 0.15
N PRO A 87 -10.55 -16.13 0.90
CA PRO A 87 -10.53 -14.73 1.35
C PRO A 87 -10.68 -13.74 0.20
N CYS A 88 -11.45 -12.67 0.43
CA CYS A 88 -11.75 -11.67 -0.61
C CYS A 88 -10.51 -10.97 -1.14
N PHE A 89 -9.48 -10.83 -0.31
CA PHE A 89 -8.24 -10.12 -0.67
C PHE A 89 -7.11 -11.06 -1.07
N GLN A 90 -7.38 -12.36 -1.26
CA GLN A 90 -6.33 -13.34 -1.53
C GLN A 90 -5.54 -13.00 -2.79
N ALA A 91 -6.20 -12.64 -3.88
CA ALA A 91 -5.52 -12.27 -5.12
C ALA A 91 -4.61 -11.06 -4.93
N TYR A 92 -5.06 -10.09 -4.17
CA TYR A 92 -4.26 -8.90 -3.85
C TYR A 92 -3.06 -9.28 -2.97
N TRP A 93 -3.26 -10.13 -1.96
CA TRP A 93 -2.15 -10.57 -1.11
C TRP A 93 -1.10 -11.36 -1.88
N ASP A 94 -1.54 -12.17 -2.85
CA ASP A 94 -0.63 -13.01 -3.63
C ASP A 94 0.24 -12.21 -4.60
N ASP A 95 -0.31 -11.11 -5.15
CA ASP A 95 0.41 -10.31 -6.15
C ASP A 95 0.06 -8.82 -6.01
N PRO A 96 0.52 -8.18 -4.93
CA PRO A 96 0.19 -6.78 -4.70
C PRO A 96 1.00 -5.84 -5.62
N PRO A 97 0.48 -4.64 -5.90
CA PRO A 97 1.16 -3.68 -6.80
C PRO A 97 2.59 -3.33 -6.40
N ALA A 98 2.88 -3.30 -5.10
CA ALA A 98 4.21 -2.90 -4.63
C ALA A 98 5.19 -4.08 -4.51
N ALA A 99 4.77 -5.30 -4.87
CA ALA A 99 5.64 -6.48 -4.72
C ALA A 99 7.03 -6.31 -5.33
N PRO A 100 7.17 -5.79 -6.57
CA PRO A 100 8.50 -5.64 -7.17
C PRO A 100 9.39 -4.62 -6.45
N LEU A 101 8.82 -3.70 -5.70
CA LEU A 101 9.57 -2.63 -5.03
C LEU A 101 10.26 -3.12 -3.76
N ARG A 102 9.70 -4.14 -3.11
CA ARG A 102 10.24 -4.75 -1.89
C ARG A 102 10.50 -3.76 -0.76
N TRP A 103 9.62 -2.78 -0.62
CA TRP A 103 9.72 -1.80 0.45
C TRP A 103 9.22 -2.39 1.77
N MET A 104 9.94 -2.10 2.85
CA MET A 104 9.55 -2.51 4.19
C MET A 104 8.83 -1.36 4.90
N HIS A 105 7.69 -1.66 5.49
CA HIS A 105 6.99 -0.70 6.33
C HIS A 105 7.70 -0.59 7.68
N GLY A 106 7.84 0.63 8.18
CA GLY A 106 8.44 0.85 9.50
C GLY A 106 9.89 1.33 9.43
N LYS A 107 10.67 0.98 10.44
CA LYS A 107 11.97 1.61 10.71
C LYS A 107 13.02 1.49 9.62
N SER A 108 12.98 0.43 8.83
CA SER A 108 14.09 0.12 7.94
C SER A 108 14.02 0.75 6.57
N SER A 109 12.81 1.00 6.04
CA SER A 109 12.67 1.49 4.66
C SER A 109 11.89 2.80 4.56
N LEU A 110 10.68 2.85 5.10
CA LEU A 110 9.85 4.04 4.97
C LEU A 110 10.09 5.01 6.12
N SER A 111 10.19 6.28 5.78
CA SER A 111 10.43 7.37 6.74
C SER A 111 9.28 8.37 6.66
N ALA A 112 8.86 8.90 7.82
CA ALA A 112 7.81 9.91 7.90
C ALA A 112 8.28 11.29 7.41
N ALA A 113 9.55 11.50 7.33
CA ALA A 113 10.11 12.79 6.90
C ALA A 113 10.00 13.03 5.40
#